data_e5d60de5b5b6abd8b0ea43d51fc05867
#
_entry.id   e5d60de5b5b6abd8b0ea43d51fc05867
#
_cell.length_a   1.000
_cell.length_b   1.000
_cell.length_c   1.000
_cell.angle_alpha   90.00
_cell.angle_beta   90.00
_cell.angle_gamma   90.00
#
_symmetry.space_group_name_H-M   'P 1'
#
loop_
_entity.id
_entity.type
_entity.pdbx_description
1 polymer ?
#
loop_
_entity_poly.entity_id
_entity_poly.type
_entity_poly.pdbx_seq_one_letter_code
_entity_poly.pdbx_strand_id
1 'polypeptide(L)'
;MKTLQAKLYILFSLFFLNREKLIKDTITNIPSGYKNIAYLTDIEFTIFAYFAYKYTHSSAKEKKEFEKNGITVSYKELNRLYVSTPHLATVLKKLQDEKLIKKSTLSEDKRKTNYILPYAEFKKFNEINITALKFCGFTDSDTSVINGLIKGVINLLRNNKIITDAQEKNLQEFLIKTDNYHKFYYIALALWTSRYLITNFQIKLMGPSEFMVYAMIIKYYINNEKKPITTKKVKEETGLAPSIISQSFKKFIDEDIITRKEINKFKVYFYINRKNLEKRLTIDTILIDEITKNFKESDDEKFEKFIDKLSNAVTNKLNGLETNKVCPNKKCGMEIPLMPGLKFCPYCGEKIA
;
A
#
# COMPACT_ATOMS: atom_id res chain seq x y z
N MET A 1 -21.37 9.66 -1.35
CA MET A 1 -20.70 9.18 -0.11
C MET A 1 -20.14 7.77 -0.26
N LYS A 2 -20.92 6.69 -0.48
CA LYS A 2 -20.37 5.31 -0.66
C LYS A 2 -19.30 5.21 -1.76
N THR A 3 -19.45 5.95 -2.85
CA THR A 3 -18.50 5.96 -3.97
C THR A 3 -17.17 6.63 -3.62
N LEU A 4 -17.22 7.72 -2.84
CA LEU A 4 -16.02 8.45 -2.41
C LEU A 4 -15.13 7.59 -1.50
N GLN A 5 -15.76 6.89 -0.57
CA GLN A 5 -15.07 6.01 0.37
C GLN A 5 -14.39 4.84 -0.36
N ALA A 6 -15.09 4.26 -1.35
CA ALA A 6 -14.51 3.24 -2.19
C ALA A 6 -13.33 3.78 -3.02
N LYS A 7 -13.43 5.02 -3.55
CA LYS A 7 -12.34 5.70 -4.27
C LYS A 7 -11.12 5.93 -3.37
N LEU A 8 -11.31 6.40 -2.12
CA LEU A 8 -10.21 6.59 -1.17
C LEU A 8 -9.52 5.28 -0.84
N TYR A 9 -10.31 4.23 -0.60
CA TYR A 9 -9.80 2.89 -0.34
C TYR A 9 -8.98 2.35 -1.50
N ILE A 10 -9.44 2.59 -2.73
CA ILE A 10 -8.72 2.27 -3.95
C ILE A 10 -7.45 3.08 -4.07
N LEU A 11 -7.50 4.37 -3.81
CA LEU A 11 -6.33 5.23 -3.92
C LEU A 11 -5.19 4.74 -3.05
N PHE A 12 -5.45 4.46 -1.79
CA PHE A 12 -4.45 3.87 -0.90
C PHE A 12 -3.99 2.49 -1.38
N SER A 13 -4.93 1.67 -1.84
CA SER A 13 -4.63 0.36 -2.37
C SER A 13 -3.81 0.42 -3.65
N LEU A 14 -4.16 1.30 -4.59
CA LEU A 14 -3.42 1.49 -5.85
C LEU A 14 -2.00 2.00 -5.59
N PHE A 15 -1.82 2.91 -4.64
CA PHE A 15 -0.49 3.37 -4.27
C PHE A 15 0.38 2.21 -3.77
N PHE A 16 -0.15 1.38 -2.88
CA PHE A 16 0.60 0.26 -2.34
C PHE A 16 0.75 -0.89 -3.33
N LEU A 17 -0.29 -1.19 -4.13
CA LEU A 17 -0.27 -2.22 -5.17
C LEU A 17 0.73 -1.94 -6.28
N ASN A 18 0.77 -0.70 -6.73
CA ASN A 18 1.59 -0.32 -7.87
C ASN A 18 2.94 0.26 -7.45
N ARG A 19 3.23 0.28 -6.15
CA ARG A 19 4.48 0.81 -5.62
C ARG A 19 5.71 0.22 -6.31
N GLU A 20 5.76 -1.10 -6.47
CA GLU A 20 6.89 -1.77 -7.11
C GLU A 20 7.03 -1.35 -8.57
N LYS A 21 5.92 -1.29 -9.31
CA LYS A 21 5.90 -0.84 -10.70
C LYS A 21 6.27 0.64 -10.80
N LEU A 22 5.64 1.49 -9.99
CA LEU A 22 5.95 2.91 -9.93
C LEU A 22 7.42 3.16 -9.59
N ILE A 23 7.98 2.42 -8.65
CA ILE A 23 9.38 2.54 -8.26
C ILE A 23 10.29 2.06 -9.39
N LYS A 24 10.02 0.92 -10.02
CA LYS A 24 10.83 0.41 -11.14
C LYS A 24 10.88 1.39 -12.30
N ASP A 25 9.75 2.00 -12.62
CA ASP A 25 9.60 2.84 -13.81
C ASP A 25 9.97 4.30 -13.55
N THR A 26 9.91 4.74 -12.29
CA THR A 26 10.26 6.11 -11.88
C THR A 26 11.74 6.26 -11.61
N ILE A 27 12.37 5.25 -11.06
CA ILE A 27 13.77 5.30 -10.64
C ILE A 27 14.55 4.41 -11.60
N THR A 28 14.82 4.95 -12.80
CA THR A 28 15.62 4.28 -13.84
C THR A 28 16.99 3.81 -13.36
N ASN A 29 17.51 4.44 -12.30
CA ASN A 29 18.76 4.07 -11.65
C ASN A 29 18.57 4.01 -10.14
N ILE A 30 17.87 2.97 -9.63
CA ILE A 30 17.82 2.73 -8.20
C ILE A 30 19.26 2.47 -7.72
N PRO A 31 19.83 3.33 -6.85
CA PRO A 31 21.15 3.07 -6.29
C PRO A 31 21.21 1.67 -5.67
N SER A 32 22.33 0.98 -5.83
CA SER A 32 22.45 -0.43 -5.38
C SER A 32 22.02 -0.65 -3.94
N GLY A 33 22.28 0.33 -3.06
CA GLY A 33 21.87 0.28 -1.65
C GLY A 33 20.37 0.47 -1.37
N TYR A 34 19.53 0.72 -2.39
CA TYR A 34 18.07 0.88 -2.27
C TYR A 34 17.28 -0.31 -2.82
N LYS A 35 17.92 -1.22 -3.58
CA LYS A 35 17.23 -2.31 -4.27
C LYS A 35 16.38 -3.17 -3.35
N ASN A 36 16.94 -3.62 -2.23
CA ASN A 36 16.22 -4.50 -1.30
C ASN A 36 15.01 -3.82 -0.65
N ILE A 37 15.06 -2.49 -0.45
CA ILE A 37 13.95 -1.71 0.12
C ILE A 37 12.91 -1.36 -0.95
N ALA A 38 13.34 -1.11 -2.16
CA ALA A 38 12.44 -0.83 -3.28
C ALA A 38 11.51 -2.01 -3.59
N TYR A 39 12.02 -3.23 -3.43
CA TYR A 39 11.32 -4.47 -3.80
C TYR A 39 10.78 -5.26 -2.61
N LEU A 40 10.51 -4.61 -1.48
CA LEU A 40 9.85 -5.25 -0.35
C LEU A 40 8.50 -5.84 -0.78
N THR A 41 8.28 -7.10 -0.43
CA THR A 41 6.96 -7.72 -0.57
C THR A 41 5.91 -7.01 0.27
N ASP A 42 4.64 -7.28 0.04
CA ASP A 42 3.51 -6.69 0.77
C ASP A 42 3.63 -6.86 2.31
N ILE A 43 4.09 -8.02 2.77
CA ILE A 43 4.28 -8.29 4.19
C ILE A 43 5.52 -7.56 4.73
N GLU A 44 6.62 -7.60 4.01
CA GLU A 44 7.84 -6.84 4.37
C GLU A 44 7.56 -5.34 4.42
N PHE A 45 6.81 -4.84 3.42
CA PHE A 45 6.34 -3.46 3.41
C PHE A 45 5.49 -3.14 4.65
N THR A 46 4.57 -4.04 5.03
CA THR A 46 3.72 -3.84 6.21
C THR A 46 4.55 -3.75 7.49
N ILE A 47 5.59 -4.58 7.61
CA ILE A 47 6.54 -4.51 8.73
C ILE A 47 7.25 -3.15 8.75
N PHE A 48 7.79 -2.69 7.62
CA PHE A 48 8.44 -1.39 7.52
C PHE A 48 7.48 -0.23 7.79
N ALA A 49 6.24 -0.32 7.30
CA ALA A 49 5.19 0.66 7.59
C ALA A 49 4.91 0.76 9.09
N TYR A 50 4.97 -0.36 9.82
CA TYR A 50 4.81 -0.36 11.26
C TYR A 50 5.98 0.31 12.00
N PHE A 51 7.21 0.13 11.54
CA PHE A 51 8.35 0.89 12.07
C PHE A 51 8.18 2.39 11.84
N ALA A 52 7.72 2.78 10.65
CA ALA A 52 7.43 4.19 10.35
C ALA A 52 6.30 4.75 11.22
N TYR A 53 5.23 3.99 11.41
CA TYR A 53 4.15 4.30 12.32
C TYR A 53 4.69 4.55 13.74
N LYS A 54 5.51 3.65 14.27
CA LYS A 54 6.10 3.80 15.60
C LYS A 54 6.96 5.06 15.70
N TYR A 55 7.82 5.31 14.72
CA TYR A 55 8.64 6.53 14.69
C TYR A 55 7.80 7.80 14.74
N THR A 56 6.73 7.89 13.95
CA THR A 56 5.90 9.11 13.88
C THR A 56 5.18 9.42 15.20
N HIS A 57 4.80 8.38 15.97
CA HIS A 57 4.07 8.51 17.23
C HIS A 57 4.98 8.63 18.47
N SER A 58 6.29 8.53 18.28
CA SER A 58 7.27 8.63 19.36
C SER A 58 7.59 10.09 19.73
N SER A 59 7.98 10.29 20.97
CA SER A 59 8.43 11.58 21.47
C SER A 59 9.71 12.08 20.77
N ALA A 60 10.00 13.36 20.86
CA ALA A 60 11.22 13.94 20.29
C ALA A 60 12.50 13.29 20.88
N LYS A 61 12.48 12.89 22.15
CA LYS A 61 13.58 12.18 22.80
C LYS A 61 13.77 10.80 22.19
N GLU A 62 12.69 10.01 22.03
CA GLU A 62 12.73 8.69 21.42
C GLU A 62 13.17 8.76 19.94
N LYS A 63 12.72 9.78 19.20
CA LYS A 63 13.15 9.98 17.81
C LYS A 63 14.65 10.19 17.70
N LYS A 64 15.25 11.00 18.58
CA LYS A 64 16.72 11.17 18.65
C LYS A 64 17.44 9.86 18.98
N GLU A 65 16.85 9.05 19.85
CA GLU A 65 17.38 7.73 20.17
C GLU A 65 17.28 6.78 18.97
N PHE A 66 16.16 6.78 18.24
CA PHE A 66 15.98 5.99 17.03
C PHE A 66 16.92 6.43 15.89
N GLU A 67 17.20 7.72 15.76
CA GLU A 67 18.18 8.23 14.79
C GLU A 67 19.59 7.68 15.06
N LYS A 68 19.94 7.48 16.32
CA LYS A 68 21.23 6.96 16.75
C LYS A 68 21.31 5.43 16.69
N ASN A 69 20.29 4.75 17.22
CA ASN A 69 20.35 3.32 17.51
C ASN A 69 19.43 2.48 16.59
N GLY A 70 18.60 3.13 15.78
CA GLY A 70 17.57 2.50 14.95
C GLY A 70 16.23 2.37 15.66
N ILE A 71 15.17 2.20 14.87
CA ILE A 71 13.79 2.11 15.37
C ILE A 71 13.56 0.70 15.90
N THR A 72 13.20 0.58 17.17
CA THR A 72 13.05 -0.70 17.86
C THR A 72 11.58 -1.07 18.01
N VAL A 73 11.21 -2.30 17.61
CA VAL A 73 9.87 -2.89 17.72
C VAL A 73 10.00 -4.30 18.30
N SER A 74 9.14 -4.63 19.26
CA SER A 74 9.11 -5.98 19.82
C SER A 74 8.42 -6.97 18.89
N TYR A 75 8.76 -8.26 18.98
CA TYR A 75 8.06 -9.32 18.27
C TYR A 75 6.57 -9.34 18.57
N LYS A 76 6.18 -9.05 19.83
CA LYS A 76 4.77 -8.99 20.23
C LYS A 76 3.99 -7.90 19.50
N GLU A 77 4.63 -6.74 19.23
CA GLU A 77 4.02 -5.66 18.45
C GLU A 77 3.84 -6.09 16.98
N LEU A 78 4.85 -6.69 16.37
CA LEU A 78 4.80 -7.16 14.97
C LEU A 78 3.78 -8.29 14.79
N ASN A 79 3.61 -9.16 15.77
CA ASN A 79 2.63 -10.26 15.72
C ASN A 79 1.15 -9.76 15.67
N ARG A 80 0.91 -8.48 15.98
CA ARG A 80 -0.42 -7.85 15.83
C ARG A 80 -0.75 -7.50 14.38
N LEU A 81 0.21 -7.57 13.46
CA LEU A 81 0.02 -7.21 12.05
C LEU A 81 -0.67 -8.32 11.23
N TYR A 82 -1.45 -9.19 11.87
CA TYR A 82 -2.23 -10.24 11.22
C TYR A 82 -1.43 -11.15 10.27
N VAL A 83 -0.19 -11.42 10.63
CA VAL A 83 0.67 -12.37 9.93
C VAL A 83 0.76 -13.63 10.77
N SER A 84 0.55 -14.81 10.18
CA SER A 84 0.70 -16.05 10.95
C SER A 84 2.11 -16.14 11.55
N THR A 85 2.19 -16.60 12.79
CA THR A 85 3.46 -16.65 13.54
C THR A 85 4.61 -17.33 12.78
N PRO A 86 4.42 -18.49 12.10
CA PRO A 86 5.47 -19.11 11.31
C PRO A 86 5.91 -18.24 10.13
N HIS A 87 4.96 -17.60 9.44
CA HIS A 87 5.26 -16.75 8.31
C HIS A 87 5.98 -15.48 8.72
N LEU A 88 5.55 -14.83 9.82
CA LEU A 88 6.25 -13.67 10.38
C LEU A 88 7.71 -14.03 10.73
N ALA A 89 7.95 -15.17 11.36
CA ALA A 89 9.30 -15.61 11.71
C ALA A 89 10.17 -15.80 10.46
N THR A 90 9.62 -16.39 9.40
CA THR A 90 10.31 -16.57 8.12
C THR A 90 10.67 -15.24 7.47
N VAL A 91 9.72 -14.30 7.43
CA VAL A 91 9.94 -12.96 6.86
C VAL A 91 10.97 -12.17 7.66
N LEU A 92 10.87 -12.18 9.00
CA LEU A 92 11.84 -11.51 9.86
C LEU A 92 13.24 -12.08 9.72
N LYS A 93 13.36 -13.41 9.55
CA LYS A 93 14.65 -14.04 9.26
C LYS A 93 15.21 -13.56 7.92
N LYS A 94 14.41 -13.56 6.85
CA LYS A 94 14.83 -13.04 5.54
C LYS A 94 15.33 -11.59 5.64
N LEU A 95 14.57 -10.71 6.30
CA LEU A 95 14.96 -9.30 6.48
C LEU A 95 16.27 -9.15 7.27
N GLN A 96 16.57 -10.07 8.19
CA GLN A 96 17.86 -10.10 8.91
C GLN A 96 18.99 -10.57 8.01
N ASP A 97 18.78 -11.65 7.23
CA ASP A 97 19.76 -12.20 6.30
C ASP A 97 20.13 -11.15 5.24
N GLU A 98 19.17 -10.34 4.79
CA GLU A 98 19.36 -9.18 3.89
C GLU A 98 19.93 -7.94 4.61
N LYS A 99 20.21 -8.01 5.91
CA LYS A 99 20.73 -6.91 6.75
C LYS A 99 19.83 -5.66 6.81
N LEU A 100 18.57 -5.81 6.48
CA LEU A 100 17.59 -4.72 6.52
C LEU A 100 17.12 -4.43 7.95
N ILE A 101 17.06 -5.45 8.81
CA ILE A 101 16.77 -5.31 10.23
C ILE A 101 17.78 -6.08 11.07
N LYS A 102 17.90 -5.73 12.35
CA LYS A 102 18.72 -6.44 13.33
C LYS A 102 17.82 -7.06 14.40
N LYS A 103 18.21 -8.24 14.88
CA LYS A 103 17.58 -8.85 16.06
C LYS A 103 18.37 -8.46 17.31
N SER A 104 17.67 -8.05 18.37
CA SER A 104 18.22 -7.80 19.68
C SER A 104 17.44 -8.60 20.71
N THR A 105 18.13 -9.36 21.53
CA THR A 105 17.56 -10.04 22.71
C THR A 105 17.93 -9.24 23.93
N LEU A 106 16.93 -8.88 24.75
CA LEU A 106 17.21 -8.25 26.03
C LEU A 106 17.90 -9.27 26.94
N SER A 107 19.00 -8.86 27.56
CA SER A 107 19.82 -9.72 28.41
C SER A 107 19.07 -10.31 29.63
N GLU A 108 18.02 -9.61 30.10
CA GLU A 108 17.23 -9.99 31.27
C GLU A 108 16.07 -10.95 30.98
N ASP A 109 15.54 -10.94 29.76
CA ASP A 109 14.43 -11.83 29.37
C ASP A 109 14.63 -12.33 27.93
N LYS A 110 15.21 -13.52 27.78
CA LYS A 110 15.45 -14.19 26.50
C LYS A 110 14.16 -14.41 25.68
N ARG A 111 12.97 -14.28 26.30
CA ARG A 111 11.65 -14.41 25.64
C ARG A 111 11.24 -13.10 24.93
N LYS A 112 11.86 -11.97 25.29
CA LYS A 112 11.58 -10.67 24.69
C LYS A 112 12.56 -10.41 23.56
N THR A 113 12.14 -10.71 22.36
CA THR A 113 12.89 -10.40 21.14
C THR A 113 12.43 -9.06 20.59
N ASN A 114 13.38 -8.18 20.34
CA ASN A 114 13.17 -6.93 19.64
C ASN A 114 13.82 -7.00 18.26
N TYR A 115 13.23 -6.26 17.33
CA TYR A 115 13.79 -6.03 16.00
C TYR A 115 14.08 -4.55 15.84
N ILE A 116 15.20 -4.25 15.22
CA ILE A 116 15.70 -2.88 15.05
C ILE A 116 15.84 -2.62 13.57
N LEU A 117 15.10 -1.63 13.06
CA LEU A 117 15.30 -1.08 11.73
C LEU A 117 16.36 0.01 11.82
N PRO A 118 17.54 -0.13 11.18
CA PRO A 118 18.55 0.92 11.13
C PRO A 118 17.93 2.21 10.54
N TYR A 119 18.27 3.35 11.15
CA TYR A 119 17.69 4.63 10.73
C TYR A 119 18.01 4.99 9.27
N ALA A 120 19.18 4.58 8.78
CA ALA A 120 19.53 4.75 7.38
C ALA A 120 18.58 4.00 6.43
N GLU A 121 18.19 2.77 6.77
CA GLU A 121 17.26 1.97 5.97
C GLU A 121 15.83 2.52 6.05
N PHE A 122 15.42 3.03 7.22
CA PHE A 122 14.17 3.77 7.39
C PHE A 122 14.12 5.03 6.50
N LYS A 123 15.19 5.80 6.43
CA LYS A 123 15.28 6.97 5.53
C LYS A 123 15.12 6.56 4.08
N LYS A 124 15.84 5.54 3.62
CA LYS A 124 15.71 5.02 2.26
C LYS A 124 14.28 4.57 1.94
N PHE A 125 13.63 3.89 2.89
CA PHE A 125 12.24 3.47 2.74
C PHE A 125 11.31 4.67 2.54
N ASN A 126 11.44 5.71 3.33
CA ASN A 126 10.64 6.93 3.16
C ASN A 126 10.94 7.64 1.85
N GLU A 127 12.21 7.83 1.50
CA GLU A 127 12.64 8.52 0.27
C GLU A 127 12.07 7.86 -0.99
N ILE A 128 12.14 6.54 -1.09
CA ILE A 128 11.59 5.79 -2.24
C ILE A 128 10.07 6.00 -2.33
N ASN A 129 9.35 5.84 -1.23
CA ASN A 129 7.90 5.95 -1.27
C ASN A 129 7.43 7.40 -1.51
N ILE A 130 8.13 8.38 -0.98
CA ILE A 130 7.84 9.80 -1.26
C ILE A 130 8.15 10.14 -2.72
N THR A 131 9.22 9.61 -3.28
CA THR A 131 9.55 9.80 -4.71
C THR A 131 8.47 9.21 -5.60
N ALA A 132 7.99 8.01 -5.31
CA ALA A 132 6.88 7.40 -6.02
C ALA A 132 5.58 8.23 -5.90
N LEU A 133 5.30 8.79 -4.73
CA LEU A 133 4.15 9.66 -4.52
C LEU A 133 4.24 10.96 -5.34
N LYS A 134 5.41 11.61 -5.36
CA LYS A 134 5.65 12.81 -6.18
C LYS A 134 5.48 12.51 -7.67
N PHE A 135 5.95 11.36 -8.11
CA PHE A 135 5.81 10.94 -9.49
C PHE A 135 4.34 10.73 -9.90
N CYS A 136 3.47 10.31 -9.00
CA CYS A 136 2.03 10.20 -9.24
C CYS A 136 1.32 11.55 -9.45
N GLY A 137 2.05 12.67 -9.41
CA GLY A 137 1.49 14.00 -9.64
C GLY A 137 0.75 14.57 -8.43
N PHE A 138 1.02 14.06 -7.23
CA PHE A 138 0.60 14.70 -5.99
C PHE A 138 1.18 16.12 -5.94
N THR A 139 0.36 17.10 -5.63
CA THR A 139 0.79 18.50 -5.55
C THR A 139 0.65 19.03 -4.12
N ASP A 140 1.55 19.94 -3.76
CA ASP A 140 1.60 20.54 -2.41
C ASP A 140 0.41 21.52 -2.15
N SER A 141 -0.43 21.75 -3.17
CA SER A 141 -1.54 22.71 -3.11
C SER A 141 -2.78 22.22 -2.34
N ASP A 142 -2.83 20.94 -1.99
CA ASP A 142 -4.02 20.32 -1.40
C ASP A 142 -4.01 20.35 0.16
N THR A 143 -3.40 21.39 0.74
CA THR A 143 -3.14 21.52 2.19
C THR A 143 -4.39 21.40 3.06
N SER A 144 -5.51 21.97 2.64
CA SER A 144 -6.77 21.92 3.43
C SER A 144 -7.31 20.50 3.56
N VAL A 145 -7.29 19.75 2.46
CA VAL A 145 -7.74 18.35 2.41
C VAL A 145 -6.82 17.48 3.25
N ILE A 146 -5.50 17.65 3.12
CA ILE A 146 -4.52 16.90 3.89
C ILE A 146 -4.67 17.13 5.39
N ASN A 147 -4.86 18.38 5.80
CA ASN A 147 -5.10 18.71 7.20
C ASN A 147 -6.42 18.12 7.74
N GLY A 148 -7.46 18.07 6.91
CA GLY A 148 -8.71 17.38 7.22
C GLY A 148 -8.51 15.89 7.44
N LEU A 149 -7.78 15.23 6.53
CA LEU A 149 -7.42 13.80 6.64
C LEU A 149 -6.58 13.52 7.90
N ILE A 150 -5.59 14.36 8.21
CA ILE A 150 -4.79 14.25 9.43
C ILE A 150 -5.69 14.24 10.66
N LYS A 151 -6.55 15.23 10.76
CA LYS A 151 -7.47 15.37 11.90
C LYS A 151 -8.39 14.15 12.02
N GLY A 152 -8.94 13.67 10.89
CA GLY A 152 -9.77 12.47 10.85
C GLY A 152 -9.03 11.23 11.30
N VAL A 153 -7.81 11.01 10.82
CA VAL A 153 -6.97 9.86 11.21
C VAL A 153 -6.59 9.91 12.68
N ILE A 154 -6.21 11.06 13.21
CA ILE A 154 -5.91 11.22 14.63
C ILE A 154 -7.13 10.88 15.48
N ASN A 155 -8.31 11.40 15.13
CA ASN A 155 -9.55 11.08 15.82
C ASN A 155 -9.87 9.58 15.78
N LEU A 156 -9.69 8.94 14.61
CA LEU A 156 -9.87 7.50 14.46
C LEU A 156 -8.97 6.71 15.42
N LEU A 157 -7.67 7.03 15.43
CA LEU A 157 -6.69 6.35 16.27
C LEU A 157 -6.99 6.53 17.77
N ARG A 158 -7.39 7.75 18.17
CA ARG A 158 -7.75 8.08 19.55
C ARG A 158 -9.04 7.37 19.99
N ASN A 159 -10.09 7.46 19.20
CA ASN A 159 -11.39 6.86 19.51
C ASN A 159 -11.31 5.34 19.66
N ASN A 160 -10.42 4.70 18.92
CA ASN A 160 -10.15 3.27 19.00
C ASN A 160 -9.05 2.90 20.02
N LYS A 161 -8.59 3.87 20.83
CA LYS A 161 -7.55 3.66 21.86
C LYS A 161 -6.26 3.04 21.32
N ILE A 162 -5.94 3.32 20.05
CA ILE A 162 -4.71 2.83 19.39
C ILE A 162 -3.51 3.68 19.81
N ILE A 163 -3.76 4.97 20.01
CA ILE A 163 -2.77 5.93 20.49
C ILE A 163 -3.22 6.52 21.82
N THR A 164 -2.24 6.84 22.65
CA THR A 164 -2.43 7.61 23.89
C THR A 164 -2.41 9.12 23.59
N ASP A 165 -2.89 9.95 24.53
CA ASP A 165 -2.85 11.41 24.39
C ASP A 165 -1.43 11.92 24.14
N ALA A 166 -0.42 11.33 24.80
CA ALA A 166 0.99 11.66 24.56
C ALA A 166 1.43 11.33 23.12
N GLN A 167 1.01 10.19 22.59
CA GLN A 167 1.31 9.79 21.21
C GLN A 167 0.56 10.67 20.20
N GLU A 168 -0.66 11.08 20.49
CA GLU A 168 -1.41 12.05 19.69
C GLU A 168 -0.64 13.36 19.58
N LYS A 169 -0.22 13.92 20.74
CA LYS A 169 0.58 15.15 20.78
C LYS A 169 1.85 15.03 19.96
N ASN A 170 2.60 13.92 20.14
CA ASN A 170 3.84 13.65 19.40
C ASN A 170 3.60 13.58 17.87
N LEU A 171 2.48 12.97 17.45
CA LEU A 171 2.11 12.87 16.04
C LEU A 171 1.77 14.26 15.49
N GLN A 172 0.98 15.04 16.21
CA GLN A 172 0.63 16.42 15.80
C GLN A 172 1.88 17.30 15.67
N GLU A 173 2.79 17.28 16.66
CA GLU A 173 4.05 18.03 16.60
C GLU A 173 4.95 17.61 15.44
N PHE A 174 4.96 16.30 15.12
CA PHE A 174 5.70 15.78 13.97
C PHE A 174 5.10 16.28 12.66
N LEU A 175 3.78 16.20 12.51
CA LEU A 175 3.10 16.58 11.27
C LEU A 175 3.17 18.08 10.99
N ILE A 176 3.16 18.93 12.00
CA ILE A 176 3.30 20.40 11.83
C ILE A 176 4.63 20.75 11.16
N LYS A 177 5.70 20.03 11.48
CA LYS A 177 7.06 20.28 10.97
C LYS A 177 7.35 19.57 9.63
N THR A 178 6.37 18.91 9.06
CA THR A 178 6.52 18.03 7.90
C THR A 178 5.81 18.65 6.69
N ASP A 179 6.36 18.56 5.48
CA ASP A 179 5.71 18.98 4.25
C ASP A 179 4.49 18.12 3.89
N ASN A 180 3.66 18.58 2.96
CA ASN A 180 2.42 17.93 2.62
C ASN A 180 2.60 16.54 1.97
N TYR A 181 3.69 16.28 1.23
CA TYR A 181 3.99 14.96 0.69
C TYR A 181 4.24 13.95 1.80
N HIS A 182 5.07 14.32 2.76
CA HIS A 182 5.34 13.47 3.92
C HIS A 182 4.11 13.32 4.82
N LYS A 183 3.32 14.39 5.02
CA LYS A 183 2.05 14.31 5.75
C LYS A 183 1.12 13.27 5.15
N PHE A 184 0.87 13.37 3.84
CA PHE A 184 0.01 12.42 3.13
C PHE A 184 0.56 10.99 3.20
N TYR A 185 1.86 10.83 3.00
CA TYR A 185 2.53 9.55 3.11
C TYR A 185 2.35 8.91 4.51
N TYR A 186 2.59 9.65 5.57
CA TYR A 186 2.42 9.14 6.92
C TYR A 186 0.97 8.86 7.29
N ILE A 187 0.02 9.63 6.77
CA ILE A 187 -1.41 9.32 6.89
C ILE A 187 -1.71 7.97 6.24
N ALA A 188 -1.23 7.76 5.02
CA ALA A 188 -1.42 6.50 4.30
C ALA A 188 -0.82 5.31 5.07
N LEU A 189 0.38 5.47 5.64
CA LEU A 189 1.00 4.45 6.49
C LEU A 189 0.21 4.22 7.78
N ALA A 190 -0.27 5.27 8.43
CA ALA A 190 -1.07 5.16 9.65
C ALA A 190 -2.39 4.43 9.38
N LEU A 191 -3.06 4.70 8.27
CA LEU A 191 -4.26 3.98 7.84
C LEU A 191 -3.96 2.53 7.49
N TRP A 192 -2.86 2.29 6.79
CA TRP A 192 -2.43 0.93 6.46
C TRP A 192 -2.17 0.09 7.70
N THR A 193 -1.45 0.62 8.67
CA THR A 193 -1.12 -0.08 9.92
C THR A 193 -2.30 -0.18 10.87
N SER A 194 -3.12 0.86 11.00
CA SER A 194 -4.26 0.88 11.93
C SER A 194 -5.32 -0.17 11.60
N ARG A 195 -5.47 -0.59 10.34
CA ARG A 195 -6.33 -1.71 9.95
C ARG A 195 -6.08 -2.97 10.80
N TYR A 196 -4.82 -3.23 11.14
CA TYR A 196 -4.42 -4.39 11.93
C TYR A 196 -4.51 -4.16 13.44
N LEU A 197 -4.59 -2.90 13.87
CA LEU A 197 -4.61 -2.51 15.27
C LEU A 197 -6.03 -2.27 15.80
N ILE A 198 -6.98 -1.97 14.91
CA ILE A 198 -8.39 -1.73 15.28
C ILE A 198 -9.08 -3.08 15.44
N THR A 199 -9.18 -3.55 16.69
CA THR A 199 -9.78 -4.83 17.03
C THR A 199 -11.30 -4.78 17.28
N ASN A 200 -11.85 -3.58 17.45
CA ASN A 200 -13.25 -3.39 17.83
C ASN A 200 -14.25 -3.47 16.66
N PHE A 201 -13.75 -3.46 15.42
CA PHE A 201 -14.60 -3.70 14.26
C PHE A 201 -14.76 -5.21 14.08
N GLN A 202 -16.00 -5.67 13.96
CA GLN A 202 -16.34 -7.05 13.59
C GLN A 202 -15.97 -7.38 12.14
N ILE A 203 -15.00 -6.68 11.60
CA ILE A 203 -14.47 -6.86 10.25
C ILE A 203 -13.49 -8.03 10.32
N LYS A 204 -13.75 -9.05 9.53
CA LYS A 204 -12.75 -10.10 9.32
C LYS A 204 -11.52 -9.46 8.68
N LEU A 205 -10.45 -9.34 9.46
CA LEU A 205 -9.22 -8.75 9.00
C LEU A 205 -8.64 -9.56 7.84
N MET A 206 -8.28 -8.87 6.77
CA MET A 206 -7.59 -9.44 5.63
C MET A 206 -6.09 -9.30 5.83
N GLY A 207 -5.33 -10.34 5.50
CA GLY A 207 -3.88 -10.22 5.37
C GLY A 207 -3.48 -9.24 4.26
N PRO A 208 -2.23 -8.77 4.23
CA PRO A 208 -1.79 -7.80 3.22
C PRO A 208 -2.07 -8.24 1.79
N SER A 209 -1.67 -9.45 1.42
CA SER A 209 -1.87 -9.98 0.06
C SER A 209 -3.35 -10.19 -0.29
N GLU A 210 -4.14 -10.66 0.66
CA GLU A 210 -5.58 -10.82 0.51
C GLU A 210 -6.25 -9.46 0.27
N PHE A 211 -5.82 -8.43 1.01
CA PHE A 211 -6.28 -7.07 0.81
C PHE A 211 -5.95 -6.53 -0.58
N MET A 212 -4.78 -6.84 -1.12
CA MET A 212 -4.39 -6.44 -2.46
C MET A 212 -5.34 -7.04 -3.52
N VAL A 213 -5.66 -8.34 -3.39
CA VAL A 213 -6.64 -8.99 -4.28
C VAL A 213 -8.03 -8.35 -4.14
N TYR A 214 -8.44 -8.05 -2.91
CA TYR A 214 -9.71 -7.36 -2.65
C TYR A 214 -9.77 -5.96 -3.26
N ALA A 215 -8.71 -5.19 -3.16
CA ALA A 215 -8.61 -3.87 -3.78
C ALA A 215 -8.75 -3.95 -5.31
N MET A 216 -8.22 -5.00 -5.93
CA MET A 216 -8.43 -5.27 -7.35
C MET A 216 -9.90 -5.55 -7.68
N ILE A 217 -10.58 -6.36 -6.88
CA ILE A 217 -12.01 -6.63 -7.05
C ILE A 217 -12.80 -5.32 -6.96
N ILE A 218 -12.48 -4.45 -6.00
CA ILE A 218 -13.12 -3.13 -5.85
C ILE A 218 -12.84 -2.24 -7.06
N LYS A 219 -11.60 -2.20 -7.57
CA LYS A 219 -11.25 -1.46 -8.78
C LYS A 219 -12.13 -1.86 -9.97
N TYR A 220 -12.30 -3.16 -10.18
CA TYR A 220 -13.17 -3.69 -11.23
C TYR A 220 -14.65 -3.31 -11.03
N TYR A 221 -15.11 -3.36 -9.79
CA TYR A 221 -16.47 -2.95 -9.45
C TYR A 221 -16.74 -1.47 -9.78
N ILE A 222 -15.82 -0.57 -9.40
CA ILE A 222 -15.98 0.87 -9.62
C ILE A 222 -15.90 1.23 -11.09
N ASN A 223 -14.96 0.63 -11.82
CA ASN A 223 -14.82 0.84 -13.25
C ASN A 223 -15.97 0.23 -14.05
N ASN A 224 -16.97 -0.34 -13.38
CA ASN A 224 -18.11 -1.02 -14.02
C ASN A 224 -17.68 -2.10 -15.03
N GLU A 225 -16.51 -2.70 -14.83
CA GLU A 225 -16.01 -3.73 -15.72
C GLU A 225 -16.94 -4.95 -15.70
N LYS A 226 -17.61 -5.22 -16.82
CA LYS A 226 -18.41 -6.43 -17.01
C LYS A 226 -17.57 -7.66 -17.33
N LYS A 227 -16.27 -7.45 -17.60
CA LYS A 227 -15.34 -8.51 -17.93
C LYS A 227 -15.02 -9.37 -16.71
N PRO A 228 -14.86 -10.68 -16.88
CA PRO A 228 -14.50 -11.54 -15.77
C PRO A 228 -13.08 -11.24 -15.28
N ILE A 229 -12.88 -11.40 -13.98
CA ILE A 229 -11.56 -11.34 -13.36
C ILE A 229 -10.86 -12.68 -13.61
N THR A 230 -9.57 -12.64 -13.90
CA THR A 230 -8.74 -13.84 -14.07
C THR A 230 -7.53 -13.79 -13.13
N THR A 231 -7.06 -14.96 -12.70
CA THR A 231 -5.83 -15.05 -11.89
C THR A 231 -4.64 -14.40 -12.61
N LYS A 232 -4.57 -14.56 -13.95
CA LYS A 232 -3.51 -13.95 -14.77
C LYS A 232 -3.52 -12.43 -14.63
N LYS A 233 -4.68 -11.79 -14.79
CA LYS A 233 -4.80 -10.32 -14.72
C LYS A 233 -4.50 -9.82 -13.31
N VAL A 234 -4.98 -10.50 -12.26
CA VAL A 234 -4.63 -10.13 -10.89
C VAL A 234 -3.12 -10.25 -10.64
N LYS A 235 -2.47 -11.31 -11.14
CA LYS A 235 -1.02 -11.46 -11.06
C LYS A 235 -0.28 -10.32 -11.76
N GLU A 236 -0.70 -9.95 -12.96
CA GLU A 236 -0.09 -8.86 -13.74
C GLU A 236 -0.18 -7.53 -13.00
N GLU A 237 -1.32 -7.25 -12.36
CA GLU A 237 -1.54 -5.98 -11.67
C GLU A 237 -0.99 -5.94 -10.23
N THR A 238 -0.89 -7.08 -9.55
CA THR A 238 -0.48 -7.13 -8.12
C THR A 238 0.93 -7.65 -7.90
N GLY A 239 1.49 -8.37 -8.88
CA GLY A 239 2.75 -9.09 -8.70
C GLY A 239 2.66 -10.34 -7.80
N LEU A 240 1.48 -10.63 -7.22
CA LEU A 240 1.31 -11.76 -6.30
C LEU A 240 1.47 -13.12 -6.98
N ALA A 241 1.97 -14.10 -6.23
CA ALA A 241 2.05 -15.47 -6.70
C ALA A 241 0.65 -16.07 -6.97
N PRO A 242 0.46 -16.88 -8.03
CA PRO A 242 -0.84 -17.46 -8.35
C PRO A 242 -1.48 -18.27 -7.22
N SER A 243 -0.68 -18.92 -6.38
CA SER A 243 -1.15 -19.66 -5.21
C SER A 243 -1.81 -18.75 -4.17
N ILE A 244 -1.22 -17.58 -3.92
CA ILE A 244 -1.77 -16.56 -2.99
C ILE A 244 -3.08 -16.01 -3.55
N ILE A 245 -3.11 -15.67 -4.84
CA ILE A 245 -4.33 -15.18 -5.51
C ILE A 245 -5.44 -16.24 -5.42
N SER A 246 -5.12 -17.51 -5.68
CA SER A 246 -6.10 -18.60 -5.60
C SER A 246 -6.64 -18.81 -4.18
N GLN A 247 -5.79 -18.70 -3.16
CA GLN A 247 -6.21 -18.75 -1.76
C GLN A 247 -7.14 -17.57 -1.41
N SER A 248 -6.80 -16.38 -1.85
CA SER A 248 -7.65 -15.18 -1.65
C SER A 248 -8.99 -15.33 -2.37
N PHE A 249 -8.99 -15.79 -3.62
CA PHE A 249 -10.22 -16.05 -4.35
C PHE A 249 -11.11 -17.08 -3.69
N LYS A 250 -10.53 -18.16 -3.12
CA LYS A 250 -11.30 -19.16 -2.37
C LYS A 250 -12.05 -18.50 -1.23
N LYS A 251 -11.39 -17.66 -0.43
CA LYS A 251 -12.04 -16.93 0.67
C LYS A 251 -13.18 -16.01 0.17
N PHE A 252 -12.95 -15.28 -0.93
CA PHE A 252 -13.97 -14.38 -1.49
C PHE A 252 -15.13 -15.14 -2.15
N ILE A 253 -14.92 -16.38 -2.59
CA ILE A 253 -15.99 -17.30 -3.00
C ILE A 253 -16.78 -17.76 -1.77
N ASP A 254 -16.09 -18.18 -0.70
CA ASP A 254 -16.71 -18.61 0.56
C ASP A 254 -17.52 -17.48 1.23
N GLU A 255 -17.13 -16.22 1.00
CA GLU A 255 -17.84 -15.01 1.43
C GLU A 255 -18.91 -14.54 0.40
N ASP A 256 -19.08 -15.27 -0.70
CA ASP A 256 -19.99 -14.94 -1.82
C ASP A 256 -19.77 -13.54 -2.42
N ILE A 257 -18.54 -13.00 -2.33
CA ILE A 257 -18.15 -11.73 -2.93
C ILE A 257 -17.89 -11.91 -4.43
N ILE A 258 -17.35 -13.06 -4.82
CA ILE A 258 -17.16 -13.45 -6.22
C ILE A 258 -17.73 -14.85 -6.47
N THR A 259 -18.13 -15.10 -7.71
CA THR A 259 -18.59 -16.43 -8.15
C THR A 259 -17.61 -16.97 -9.19
N ARG A 260 -17.33 -18.27 -9.09
CA ARG A 260 -16.44 -19.00 -10.02
C ARG A 260 -17.27 -19.62 -11.13
N LYS A 261 -16.83 -19.43 -12.38
CA LYS A 261 -17.41 -20.10 -13.57
C LYS A 261 -16.30 -20.77 -14.36
N GLU A 262 -16.40 -22.06 -14.53
CA GLU A 262 -15.52 -22.83 -15.41
C GLU A 262 -16.09 -22.83 -16.83
N ILE A 263 -15.27 -22.43 -17.79
CA ILE A 263 -15.64 -22.49 -19.23
C ILE A 263 -15.13 -23.80 -19.83
N ASN A 264 -13.93 -24.23 -19.42
CA ASN A 264 -13.34 -25.53 -19.74
C ASN A 264 -12.23 -25.84 -18.70
N LYS A 265 -11.58 -27.03 -18.84
CA LYS A 265 -10.52 -27.49 -17.91
C LYS A 265 -9.38 -26.47 -17.69
N PHE A 266 -9.19 -25.50 -18.59
CA PHE A 266 -8.07 -24.55 -18.56
C PHE A 266 -8.52 -23.10 -18.36
N LYS A 267 -9.83 -22.78 -18.41
CA LYS A 267 -10.34 -21.41 -18.32
C LYS A 267 -11.35 -21.29 -17.19
N VAL A 268 -10.91 -20.62 -16.14
CA VAL A 268 -11.74 -20.27 -14.98
C VAL A 268 -11.87 -18.75 -14.93
N TYR A 269 -13.09 -18.29 -14.80
CA TYR A 269 -13.44 -16.89 -14.68
C TYR A 269 -14.11 -16.62 -13.34
N PHE A 270 -13.88 -15.42 -12.81
CA PHE A 270 -14.50 -14.96 -11.58
C PHE A 270 -15.34 -13.73 -11.87
N TYR A 271 -16.54 -13.73 -11.36
CA TYR A 271 -17.50 -12.64 -11.53
C TYR A 271 -17.85 -12.04 -10.18
N ILE A 272 -17.99 -10.72 -10.11
CA ILE A 272 -18.30 -10.00 -8.88
C ILE A 272 -19.77 -10.17 -8.55
N ASN A 273 -20.07 -10.63 -7.34
CA ASN A 273 -21.40 -10.51 -6.75
C ASN A 273 -21.56 -9.11 -6.17
N ARG A 274 -22.15 -8.20 -6.98
CA ARG A 274 -22.25 -6.77 -6.63
C ARG A 274 -22.95 -6.55 -5.30
N LYS A 275 -24.08 -7.24 -5.06
CA LYS A 275 -24.86 -7.08 -3.83
C LYS A 275 -24.06 -7.40 -2.58
N ASN A 276 -23.29 -8.48 -2.58
CA ASN A 276 -22.51 -8.90 -1.43
C ASN A 276 -21.24 -8.08 -1.27
N LEU A 277 -20.60 -7.69 -2.40
CA LEU A 277 -19.48 -6.75 -2.35
C LEU A 277 -19.91 -5.39 -1.75
N GLU A 278 -21.08 -4.86 -2.12
CA GLU A 278 -21.60 -3.61 -1.55
C GLU A 278 -21.88 -3.70 -0.06
N LYS A 279 -22.42 -4.83 0.41
CA LYS A 279 -22.56 -5.09 1.86
C LYS A 279 -21.20 -5.08 2.56
N ARG A 280 -20.22 -5.74 1.97
CA ARG A 280 -18.86 -5.78 2.52
C ARG A 280 -18.22 -4.40 2.52
N LEU A 281 -18.31 -3.65 1.42
CA LEU A 281 -17.82 -2.27 1.31
C LEU A 281 -18.45 -1.35 2.36
N THR A 282 -19.73 -1.54 2.68
CA THR A 282 -20.38 -0.76 3.73
C THR A 282 -19.71 -0.96 5.09
N ILE A 283 -19.23 -2.17 5.37
CA ILE A 283 -18.50 -2.47 6.61
C ILE A 283 -17.09 -1.87 6.55
N ASP A 284 -16.39 -2.08 5.43
CA ASP A 284 -15.00 -1.63 5.26
C ASP A 284 -14.87 -0.11 5.22
N THR A 285 -15.92 0.60 4.80
CA THR A 285 -15.95 2.08 4.73
C THR A 285 -16.20 2.74 6.08
N ILE A 286 -16.56 2.01 7.13
CA ILE A 286 -16.75 2.59 8.48
C ILE A 286 -15.51 3.36 8.94
N LEU A 287 -14.31 2.85 8.65
CA LEU A 287 -13.05 3.52 8.98
C LEU A 287 -12.92 4.88 8.27
N ILE A 288 -13.36 4.95 7.03
CA ILE A 288 -13.29 6.15 6.20
C ILE A 288 -14.40 7.11 6.58
N ASP A 289 -15.58 6.61 6.94
CA ASP A 289 -16.66 7.41 7.50
C ASP A 289 -16.21 8.13 8.79
N GLU A 290 -15.52 7.44 9.68
CA GLU A 290 -14.96 8.05 10.89
C GLU A 290 -13.92 9.13 10.56
N ILE A 291 -13.10 8.96 9.52
CA ILE A 291 -12.12 9.96 9.09
C ILE A 291 -12.79 11.18 8.49
N THR A 292 -13.85 10.98 7.71
CA THR A 292 -14.53 12.05 6.97
C THR A 292 -15.70 12.69 7.75
N LYS A 293 -16.08 12.10 8.87
CA LYS A 293 -17.24 12.54 9.70
C LYS A 293 -17.27 14.03 10.06
N ASN A 294 -16.10 14.64 10.16
CA ASN A 294 -15.96 16.05 10.51
C ASN A 294 -15.70 16.95 9.30
N PHE A 295 -15.76 16.42 8.09
CA PHE A 295 -15.66 17.24 6.89
C PHE A 295 -16.97 18.01 6.71
N LYS A 296 -16.87 19.30 6.36
CA LYS A 296 -18.01 20.11 5.95
C LYS A 296 -18.37 19.73 4.50
N GLU A 297 -19.61 19.97 4.06
CA GLU A 297 -20.01 19.70 2.66
C GLU A 297 -19.07 20.34 1.63
N SER A 298 -18.57 21.57 1.93
CA SER A 298 -17.58 22.24 1.08
C SER A 298 -16.21 21.50 1.03
N ASP A 299 -15.90 20.72 2.04
CA ASP A 299 -14.66 19.94 2.12
C ASP A 299 -14.83 18.58 1.44
N ASP A 300 -16.05 18.02 1.43
CA ASP A 300 -16.37 16.78 0.73
C ASP A 300 -16.15 16.94 -0.78
N GLU A 301 -16.60 18.04 -1.39
CA GLU A 301 -16.38 18.32 -2.80
C GLU A 301 -14.90 18.50 -3.16
N LYS A 302 -14.16 19.22 -2.30
CA LYS A 302 -12.71 19.39 -2.48
C LYS A 302 -11.97 18.07 -2.33
N PHE A 303 -12.41 17.26 -1.37
CA PHE A 303 -11.85 15.94 -1.13
C PHE A 303 -12.14 14.99 -2.29
N GLU A 304 -13.36 15.01 -2.84
CA GLU A 304 -13.70 14.20 -4.02
C GLU A 304 -12.85 14.60 -5.23
N LYS A 305 -12.70 15.88 -5.51
CA LYS A 305 -11.82 16.39 -6.57
C LYS A 305 -10.37 16.00 -6.36
N PHE A 306 -9.89 16.02 -5.12
CA PHE A 306 -8.54 15.58 -4.77
C PHE A 306 -8.34 14.09 -5.04
N ILE A 307 -9.27 13.23 -4.61
CA ILE A 307 -9.22 11.79 -4.84
C ILE A 307 -9.29 11.47 -6.33
N ASP A 308 -10.18 12.11 -7.09
CA ASP A 308 -10.28 11.91 -8.53
C ASP A 308 -9.00 12.35 -9.25
N LYS A 309 -8.42 13.48 -8.87
CA LYS A 309 -7.15 13.97 -9.41
C LYS A 309 -6.01 12.96 -9.19
N LEU A 310 -5.87 12.46 -7.95
CA LEU A 310 -4.85 11.47 -7.63
C LEU A 310 -5.09 10.14 -8.32
N SER A 311 -6.31 9.64 -8.30
CA SER A 311 -6.68 8.39 -8.95
C SER A 311 -6.41 8.44 -10.44
N ASN A 312 -6.80 9.55 -11.11
CA ASN A 312 -6.53 9.76 -12.52
C ASN A 312 -5.02 9.90 -12.79
N ALA A 313 -4.28 10.61 -11.94
CA ALA A 313 -2.84 10.76 -12.10
C ALA A 313 -2.11 9.42 -11.98
N VAL A 314 -2.47 8.61 -10.99
CA VAL A 314 -1.91 7.25 -10.82
C VAL A 314 -2.28 6.36 -12.01
N THR A 315 -3.56 6.37 -12.42
CA THR A 315 -4.05 5.55 -13.53
C THR A 315 -3.38 5.95 -14.85
N ASN A 316 -3.30 7.25 -15.14
CA ASN A 316 -2.66 7.74 -16.36
C ASN A 316 -1.16 7.41 -16.40
N LYS A 317 -0.47 7.50 -15.27
CA LYS A 317 0.94 7.11 -15.18
C LYS A 317 1.12 5.61 -15.39
N LEU A 318 0.27 4.78 -14.78
CA LEU A 318 0.31 3.34 -14.96
C LEU A 318 -0.01 2.94 -16.40
N ASN A 319 -1.02 3.57 -17.03
CA ASN A 319 -1.36 3.33 -18.44
C ASN A 319 -0.24 3.83 -19.37
N GLY A 320 0.38 4.96 -19.07
CA GLY A 320 1.55 5.46 -19.81
C GLY A 320 2.77 4.53 -19.70
N LEU A 321 2.88 3.78 -18.61
CA LEU A 321 3.90 2.76 -18.40
C LEU A 321 3.57 1.42 -19.11
N GLU A 322 2.29 1.21 -19.44
CA GLU A 322 1.79 0.02 -20.18
C GLU A 322 1.75 0.22 -21.69
N THR A 323 1.96 1.43 -22.20
CA THR A 323 2.01 1.66 -23.64
C THR A 323 3.26 1.01 -24.23
N ASN A 324 3.10 -0.23 -24.68
CA ASN A 324 4.05 -0.85 -25.58
C ASN A 324 4.17 0.04 -26.81
N LYS A 325 5.39 0.46 -27.16
CA LYS A 325 5.61 1.11 -28.46
C LYS A 325 5.51 0.05 -29.53
N VAL A 326 4.77 0.35 -30.58
CA VAL A 326 4.81 -0.50 -31.77
C VAL A 326 6.12 -0.26 -32.49
N CYS A 327 6.78 -1.31 -32.93
CA CYS A 327 8.02 -1.21 -33.70
C CYS A 327 7.83 -0.26 -34.89
N PRO A 328 8.70 0.76 -35.08
CA PRO A 328 8.60 1.68 -36.22
C PRO A 328 8.79 0.99 -37.55
N ASN A 329 9.42 -0.17 -37.57
CA ASN A 329 9.50 -1.00 -38.75
C ASN A 329 8.13 -1.65 -39.03
N LYS A 330 7.44 -1.15 -40.04
CA LYS A 330 6.10 -1.62 -40.48
C LYS A 330 6.05 -3.11 -40.80
N LYS A 331 7.18 -3.72 -41.21
CA LYS A 331 7.25 -5.18 -41.48
C LYS A 331 7.34 -6.00 -40.20
N CYS A 332 7.81 -5.40 -39.11
CA CYS A 332 7.88 -6.05 -37.81
C CYS A 332 6.55 -5.97 -37.05
N GLY A 333 5.99 -4.74 -36.94
CA GLY A 333 4.69 -4.51 -36.30
C GLY A 333 4.53 -5.01 -34.85
N MET A 334 5.60 -5.52 -34.26
CA MET A 334 5.56 -6.11 -32.91
C MET A 334 5.46 -5.02 -31.83
N GLU A 335 4.64 -5.27 -30.84
CA GLU A 335 4.62 -4.46 -29.63
C GLU A 335 5.92 -4.67 -28.84
N ILE A 336 6.62 -3.57 -28.62
CA ILE A 336 7.91 -3.56 -27.92
C ILE A 336 7.65 -3.15 -26.48
N PRO A 337 8.01 -4.00 -25.50
CA PRO A 337 7.92 -3.61 -24.10
C PRO A 337 8.84 -2.40 -23.87
N LEU A 338 8.31 -1.35 -23.25
CA LEU A 338 9.09 -0.17 -22.85
C LEU A 338 10.08 -0.58 -21.74
N MET A 339 11.23 -1.06 -22.12
CA MET A 339 12.35 -1.31 -21.20
C MET A 339 13.25 -0.06 -21.17
N PRO A 340 13.54 0.50 -19.98
CA PRO A 340 14.51 1.58 -19.86
C PRO A 340 15.83 1.19 -20.50
N GLY A 341 16.30 2.01 -21.44
CA GLY A 341 17.56 1.76 -22.15
C GLY A 341 17.46 0.88 -23.41
N LEU A 342 16.29 0.41 -23.78
CA LEU A 342 16.08 -0.32 -25.02
C LEU A 342 16.16 0.65 -26.20
N LYS A 343 17.25 0.57 -26.94
CA LYS A 343 17.51 1.43 -28.11
C LYS A 343 17.11 0.79 -29.45
N PHE A 344 16.90 -0.51 -29.44
CA PHE A 344 16.60 -1.28 -30.63
C PHE A 344 15.47 -2.28 -30.39
N CYS A 345 14.67 -2.56 -31.39
CA CYS A 345 13.62 -3.55 -31.33
C CYS A 345 14.24 -4.96 -31.09
N PRO A 346 13.82 -5.70 -30.05
CA PRO A 346 14.37 -7.02 -29.77
C PRO A 346 13.99 -8.08 -30.81
N TYR A 347 13.01 -7.78 -31.66
CA TYR A 347 12.52 -8.71 -32.68
C TYR A 347 13.14 -8.51 -34.06
N CYS A 348 13.48 -7.27 -34.44
CA CYS A 348 14.01 -7.00 -35.77
C CYS A 348 15.25 -6.11 -35.79
N GLY A 349 15.73 -5.65 -34.63
CA GLY A 349 16.91 -4.80 -34.53
C GLY A 349 16.72 -3.34 -34.95
N GLU A 350 15.49 -2.92 -35.32
CA GLU A 350 15.21 -1.53 -35.72
C GLU A 350 15.42 -0.58 -34.54
N LYS A 351 15.97 0.60 -34.79
CA LYS A 351 16.19 1.61 -33.77
C LYS A 351 14.84 2.16 -33.28
N ILE A 352 14.65 2.14 -31.99
CA ILE A 352 13.46 2.66 -31.30
C ILE A 352 13.85 4.05 -30.78
N ALA A 353 13.28 5.08 -31.38
CA ALA A 353 13.55 6.46 -30.97
C ALA A 353 12.94 6.79 -29.63
#